data_9a2059b0618e6942dac1d754732c0e57
#
_entry.id   9a2059b0618e6942dac1d754732c0e57
#
_cell.length_a   1.000
_cell.length_b   1.000
_cell.length_c   1.000
_cell.angle_alpha   90.00
_cell.angle_beta   90.00
_cell.angle_gamma   90.00
#
_symmetry.space_group_name_H-M   'P 1'
#
loop_
_entity.id
_entity.type
_entity.pdbx_description
1 polymer ?
#
loop_
_entity_poly.entity_id
_entity_poly.type
_entity_poly.pdbx_seq_one_letter_code
_entity_poly.pdbx_strand_id
1 'polypeptide(L)'
;MSESHSQNFNHLKIHTQYSICEGAARIDDLQEYSKKNKIKSLGLCDTSNLCGALEFAEKISKSGTQPIIGTQINFKIGDTTGLIPLFALNEAGYKNIIKLSSFSYLKNDELSDPHVDFELLLNNSKGVAVFSGTVFGLFGKLFDKGKFTEIDETYSKIKKTFDDRFYIEIQRHNDQNEIG
;
A
#
# COMPACT_ATOMS: atom_id res chain seq x y z
N MET A 1 29.39 23.27 -10.39
CA MET A 1 29.24 21.80 -10.18
C MET A 1 28.19 21.62 -9.11
N SER A 2 26.96 21.39 -9.50
CA SER A 2 25.87 21.11 -8.56
C SER A 2 26.04 19.67 -8.08
N GLU A 3 26.35 19.48 -6.82
CA GLU A 3 26.28 18.16 -6.18
C GLU A 3 24.86 17.66 -6.35
N SER A 4 24.71 16.60 -7.15
CA SER A 4 23.48 15.85 -7.21
C SER A 4 23.25 15.26 -5.82
N HIS A 5 22.35 15.84 -5.05
CA HIS A 5 21.81 15.19 -3.88
C HIS A 5 21.19 13.89 -4.39
N SER A 6 21.92 12.78 -4.20
CA SER A 6 21.35 11.45 -4.43
C SER A 6 20.14 11.37 -3.53
N GLN A 7 18.94 11.40 -4.11
CA GLN A 7 17.70 11.29 -3.35
C GLN A 7 17.70 9.92 -2.65
N ASN A 8 17.96 9.95 -1.35
CA ASN A 8 17.81 8.77 -0.47
C ASN A 8 16.32 8.43 -0.21
N PHE A 9 15.43 8.87 -1.11
CA PHE A 9 14.00 8.62 -1.00
C PHE A 9 13.65 7.34 -1.74
N ASN A 10 12.98 6.43 -1.04
CA ASN A 10 12.48 5.18 -1.60
C ASN A 10 10.99 5.32 -1.90
N HIS A 11 10.62 5.29 -3.17
CA HIS A 11 9.22 5.29 -3.59
C HIS A 11 8.60 3.94 -3.27
N LEU A 12 7.75 3.88 -2.26
CA LEU A 12 7.11 2.64 -1.82
C LEU A 12 5.75 2.40 -2.48
N LYS A 13 4.97 3.46 -2.69
CA LYS A 13 3.59 3.37 -3.19
C LYS A 13 3.53 3.71 -4.67
N ILE A 14 3.98 2.79 -5.52
CA ILE A 14 3.90 2.93 -6.98
C ILE A 14 2.75 2.06 -7.49
N HIS A 15 1.84 2.67 -8.24
CA HIS A 15 0.79 2.01 -9.00
C HIS A 15 1.28 1.78 -10.41
N THR A 16 1.34 0.51 -10.83
CA THR A 16 1.77 0.13 -12.16
C THR A 16 0.60 -0.01 -13.13
N GLN A 17 0.90 -0.41 -14.36
CA GLN A 17 -0.10 -0.75 -15.38
C GLN A 17 -1.12 -1.82 -14.94
N TYR A 18 -0.87 -2.51 -13.83
CA TYR A 18 -1.78 -3.49 -13.25
C TYR A 18 -2.82 -2.87 -12.29
N SER A 19 -2.65 -1.59 -11.93
CA SER A 19 -3.69 -0.80 -11.24
C SER A 19 -4.59 -0.14 -12.28
N ILE A 20 -5.63 -0.86 -12.71
CA ILE A 20 -6.52 -0.44 -13.79
C ILE A 20 -7.16 0.90 -13.44
N CYS A 21 -7.12 1.86 -14.39
CA CYS A 21 -7.60 3.24 -14.26
C CYS A 21 -6.85 4.12 -13.26
N GLU A 22 -5.78 3.64 -12.61
CA GLU A 22 -4.99 4.42 -11.64
C GLU A 22 -3.53 4.57 -12.07
N GLY A 23 -2.89 3.47 -12.46
CA GLY A 23 -1.46 3.42 -12.75
C GLY A 23 -1.14 3.47 -14.23
N ALA A 24 -0.19 4.33 -14.63
CA ALA A 24 0.35 4.39 -15.98
C ALA A 24 1.82 3.92 -16.05
N ALA A 25 2.47 3.69 -14.91
CA ALA A 25 3.87 3.30 -14.86
C ALA A 25 4.07 1.86 -15.35
N ARG A 26 4.82 1.67 -16.41
CA ARG A 26 5.18 0.33 -16.90
C ARG A 26 6.35 -0.22 -16.11
N ILE A 27 6.34 -1.50 -15.81
CA ILE A 27 7.44 -2.11 -15.04
C ILE A 27 8.78 -2.01 -15.78
N ASP A 28 8.80 -2.04 -17.12
CA ASP A 28 10.01 -1.83 -17.90
C ASP A 28 10.58 -0.43 -17.72
N ASP A 29 9.73 0.59 -17.74
CA ASP A 29 10.15 1.99 -17.53
C ASP A 29 10.69 2.20 -16.11
N LEU A 30 10.09 1.53 -15.11
CA LEU A 30 10.56 1.54 -13.73
C LEU A 30 11.93 0.86 -13.59
N GLN A 31 12.18 -0.22 -14.33
CA GLN A 31 13.49 -0.87 -14.37
C GLN A 31 14.57 0.05 -14.95
N GLU A 32 14.29 0.68 -16.08
CA GLU A 32 15.22 1.63 -16.71
C GLU A 32 15.49 2.83 -15.80
N TYR A 33 14.44 3.40 -15.21
CA TYR A 33 14.53 4.48 -14.24
C TYR A 33 15.41 4.11 -13.04
N SER A 34 15.17 2.92 -12.47
CA SER A 34 15.93 2.42 -11.32
C SER A 34 17.40 2.26 -11.63
N LYS A 35 17.72 1.68 -12.79
CA LYS A 35 19.10 1.50 -13.25
C LYS A 35 19.81 2.83 -13.50
N LYS A 36 19.14 3.75 -14.21
CA LYS A 36 19.68 5.09 -14.55
C LYS A 36 19.97 5.92 -13.32
N ASN A 37 19.08 5.89 -12.33
CA ASN A 37 19.15 6.72 -11.13
C ASN A 37 19.79 6.00 -9.93
N LYS A 38 20.25 4.76 -10.10
CA LYS A 38 20.86 3.94 -9.04
C LYS A 38 19.99 3.86 -7.78
N ILE A 39 18.68 3.62 -7.98
CA ILE A 39 17.71 3.53 -6.90
C ILE A 39 18.02 2.32 -6.02
N LYS A 40 18.04 2.50 -4.70
CA LYS A 40 18.38 1.43 -3.76
C LYS A 40 17.22 0.45 -3.56
N SER A 41 16.02 0.97 -3.42
CA SER A 41 14.80 0.17 -3.26
C SER A 41 13.60 0.86 -3.90
N LEU A 42 12.65 0.06 -4.40
CA LEU A 42 11.45 0.53 -5.06
C LEU A 42 10.27 -0.35 -4.66
N GLY A 43 9.13 0.26 -4.33
CA GLY A 43 7.94 -0.42 -3.88
C GLY A 43 6.88 -0.54 -4.96
N LEU A 44 6.25 -1.70 -5.05
CA LEU A 44 5.01 -1.95 -5.78
C LEU A 44 3.83 -1.84 -4.82
N CYS A 45 2.78 -1.13 -5.21
CA CYS A 45 1.55 -1.04 -4.40
C CYS A 45 0.31 -0.93 -5.28
N ASP A 46 0.11 -1.91 -6.15
CA ASP A 46 -1.07 -1.95 -7.02
C ASP A 46 -2.36 -2.14 -6.22
N THR A 47 -3.47 -1.64 -6.76
CA THR A 47 -4.76 -1.66 -6.08
C THR A 47 -5.45 -3.01 -6.24
N SER A 48 -5.76 -3.64 -5.11
CA SER A 48 -6.54 -4.88 -4.98
C SER A 48 -5.98 -6.09 -5.72
N ASN A 49 -4.72 -6.07 -6.16
CA ASN A 49 -4.09 -7.20 -6.84
C ASN A 49 -2.57 -7.26 -6.65
N LEU A 50 -2.00 -8.41 -7.02
CA LEU A 50 -0.56 -8.68 -7.03
C LEU A 50 -0.09 -9.20 -8.41
N CYS A 51 -0.84 -8.86 -9.48
CA CYS A 51 -0.59 -9.38 -10.82
C CYS A 51 0.80 -9.02 -11.34
N GLY A 52 1.27 -7.81 -11.04
CA GLY A 52 2.61 -7.34 -11.41
C GLY A 52 3.75 -7.80 -10.50
N ALA A 53 3.47 -8.44 -9.36
CA ALA A 53 4.44 -8.66 -8.30
C ALA A 53 5.67 -9.49 -8.75
N LEU A 54 5.46 -10.57 -9.49
CA LEU A 54 6.55 -11.42 -9.97
C LEU A 54 7.40 -10.69 -11.01
N GLU A 55 6.76 -10.10 -12.02
CA GLU A 55 7.44 -9.33 -13.07
C GLU A 55 8.25 -8.17 -12.47
N PHE A 56 7.64 -7.43 -11.55
CA PHE A 56 8.30 -6.33 -10.84
C PHE A 56 9.51 -6.83 -10.05
N ALA A 57 9.37 -7.90 -9.26
CA ALA A 57 10.45 -8.46 -8.47
C ALA A 57 11.64 -8.87 -9.34
N GLU A 58 11.39 -9.56 -10.45
CA GLU A 58 12.45 -10.02 -11.36
C GLU A 58 13.15 -8.86 -12.08
N LYS A 59 12.39 -7.92 -12.65
CA LYS A 59 12.95 -6.82 -13.44
C LYS A 59 13.70 -5.81 -12.56
N ILE A 60 13.12 -5.44 -11.41
CA ILE A 60 13.73 -4.47 -10.50
C ILE A 60 15.00 -5.04 -9.87
N SER A 61 15.02 -6.33 -9.49
CA SER A 61 16.23 -6.98 -8.99
C SER A 61 17.37 -6.98 -10.02
N LYS A 62 17.05 -7.20 -11.31
CA LYS A 62 18.05 -7.16 -12.40
C LYS A 62 18.68 -5.77 -12.60
N SER A 63 18.05 -4.69 -12.14
CA SER A 63 18.63 -3.35 -12.15
C SER A 63 19.54 -3.06 -10.96
N GLY A 64 19.70 -4.00 -10.02
CA GLY A 64 20.44 -3.83 -8.77
C GLY A 64 19.65 -3.09 -7.69
N THR A 65 18.35 -2.94 -7.87
CA THR A 65 17.42 -2.29 -6.95
C THR A 65 16.67 -3.35 -6.15
N GLN A 66 16.49 -3.15 -4.85
CA GLN A 66 15.68 -4.04 -4.01
C GLN A 66 14.19 -3.82 -4.29
N PRO A 67 13.44 -4.82 -4.80
CA PRO A 67 11.99 -4.73 -4.92
C PRO A 67 11.34 -4.90 -3.55
N ILE A 68 10.34 -4.05 -3.26
CA ILE A 68 9.48 -4.16 -2.08
C ILE A 68 8.07 -4.43 -2.58
N ILE A 69 7.50 -5.57 -2.20
CA ILE A 69 6.19 -5.99 -2.70
C ILE A 69 5.10 -5.60 -1.71
N GLY A 70 4.12 -4.87 -2.23
CA GLY A 70 2.94 -4.46 -1.53
C GLY A 70 1.71 -4.40 -2.43
N THR A 71 0.58 -4.11 -1.85
CA THR A 71 -0.69 -3.82 -2.51
C THR A 71 -1.56 -3.00 -1.56
N GLN A 72 -2.47 -2.20 -2.09
CA GLN A 72 -3.52 -1.62 -1.26
C GLN A 72 -4.83 -2.37 -1.46
N ILE A 73 -5.46 -2.73 -0.35
CA ILE A 73 -6.70 -3.52 -0.32
C ILE A 73 -7.78 -2.72 0.40
N ASN A 74 -9.02 -2.84 -0.04
CA ASN A 74 -10.16 -2.28 0.69
C ASN A 74 -10.44 -3.09 1.96
N PHE A 75 -10.45 -2.41 3.10
CA PHE A 75 -10.88 -2.95 4.39
C PHE A 75 -12.18 -2.30 4.85
N LYS A 76 -13.04 -3.11 5.47
CA LYS A 76 -14.36 -2.69 5.94
C LYS A 76 -14.40 -2.60 7.46
N ILE A 77 -14.92 -1.48 7.96
CA ILE A 77 -15.29 -1.26 9.37
C ILE A 77 -16.73 -0.74 9.39
N GLY A 78 -17.63 -1.49 9.97
CA GLY A 78 -19.04 -1.13 9.96
C GLY A 78 -19.58 -0.96 8.53
N ASP A 79 -20.02 0.24 8.19
CA ASP A 79 -20.52 0.63 6.85
C ASP A 79 -19.48 1.37 6.00
N THR A 80 -18.24 1.49 6.47
CA THR A 80 -17.19 2.22 5.79
C THR A 80 -16.15 1.27 5.23
N THR A 81 -15.87 1.42 3.93
CA THR A 81 -14.85 0.64 3.21
C THR A 81 -13.81 1.60 2.62
N GLY A 82 -12.54 1.30 2.82
CA GLY A 82 -11.46 2.13 2.29
C GLY A 82 -10.13 1.39 2.19
N LEU A 83 -9.25 1.93 1.36
CA LEU A 83 -7.95 1.35 1.05
C LEU A 83 -6.97 1.47 2.22
N ILE A 84 -6.23 0.40 2.47
CA ILE A 84 -5.07 0.35 3.37
C ILE A 84 -3.90 -0.25 2.59
N PRO A 85 -2.77 0.46 2.44
CA PRO A 85 -1.57 -0.09 1.83
C PRO A 85 -0.85 -1.06 2.77
N LEU A 86 -0.45 -2.20 2.21
CA LEU A 86 0.23 -3.30 2.89
C LEU A 86 1.53 -3.62 2.17
N PHE A 87 2.61 -3.88 2.91
CA PHE A 87 3.91 -4.24 2.37
C PHE A 87 4.45 -5.50 3.05
N ALA A 88 5.01 -6.40 2.24
CA ALA A 88 5.64 -7.62 2.74
C ALA A 88 7.05 -7.32 3.25
N LEU A 89 7.31 -7.63 4.52
CA LEU A 89 8.63 -7.55 5.12
C LEU A 89 9.44 -8.84 4.95
N ASN A 90 8.75 -9.95 4.70
CA ASN A 90 9.34 -11.27 4.53
C ASN A 90 8.33 -12.21 3.83
N GLU A 91 8.73 -13.46 3.61
CA GLU A 91 7.90 -14.47 2.95
C GLU A 91 6.55 -14.71 3.67
N ALA A 92 6.54 -14.71 5.00
CA ALA A 92 5.29 -14.89 5.75
C ALA A 92 4.33 -13.70 5.51
N GLY A 93 4.85 -12.47 5.46
CA GLY A 93 4.08 -11.28 5.11
C GLY A 93 3.53 -11.34 3.70
N TYR A 94 4.34 -11.79 2.74
CA TYR A 94 3.88 -11.95 1.35
C TYR A 94 2.72 -12.96 1.24
N LYS A 95 2.85 -14.12 1.91
CA LYS A 95 1.76 -15.11 1.98
C LYS A 95 0.49 -14.56 2.63
N ASN A 96 0.62 -13.74 3.67
CA ASN A 96 -0.52 -13.09 4.32
C ASN A 96 -1.20 -12.05 3.39
N ILE A 97 -0.42 -11.26 2.64
CA ILE A 97 -0.97 -10.32 1.67
C ILE A 97 -1.70 -11.06 0.54
N ILE A 98 -1.13 -12.14 -0.01
CA ILE A 98 -1.81 -12.99 -1.01
C ILE A 98 -3.16 -13.49 -0.46
N LYS A 99 -3.17 -13.98 0.78
CA LYS A 99 -4.38 -14.48 1.43
C LYS A 99 -5.45 -13.39 1.60
N LEU A 100 -5.06 -12.20 2.05
CA LEU A 100 -5.96 -11.05 2.19
C LEU A 100 -6.51 -10.60 0.82
N SER A 101 -5.63 -10.50 -0.19
CA SER A 101 -6.05 -10.19 -1.56
C SER A 101 -7.04 -11.23 -2.10
N SER A 102 -6.79 -12.52 -1.89
CA SER A 102 -7.74 -13.58 -2.31
C SER A 102 -9.07 -13.46 -1.58
N PHE A 103 -9.06 -13.20 -0.28
CA PHE A 103 -10.29 -13.06 0.50
C PHE A 103 -11.13 -11.86 0.07
N SER A 104 -10.51 -10.77 -0.41
CA SER A 104 -11.24 -9.61 -0.88
C SER A 104 -12.15 -9.90 -2.09
N TYR A 105 -11.83 -10.93 -2.86
CA TYR A 105 -12.65 -11.36 -3.99
C TYR A 105 -13.58 -12.54 -3.69
N LEU A 106 -13.11 -13.48 -2.86
CA LEU A 106 -13.81 -14.75 -2.66
C LEU A 106 -14.90 -14.71 -1.59
N LYS A 107 -14.89 -13.70 -0.72
CA LYS A 107 -15.79 -13.63 0.44
C LYS A 107 -16.85 -12.54 0.37
N ASN A 108 -16.97 -11.87 -0.76
CA ASN A 108 -17.95 -10.81 -0.98
C ASN A 108 -19.02 -11.26 -1.97
N ASP A 109 -20.20 -10.62 -1.90
CA ASP A 109 -21.23 -10.77 -2.90
C ASP A 109 -20.76 -10.20 -4.24
N GLU A 110 -21.19 -10.80 -5.35
CA GLU A 110 -20.77 -10.43 -6.72
C GLU A 110 -21.03 -8.95 -7.08
N LEU A 111 -21.94 -8.28 -6.37
CA LEU A 111 -22.31 -6.88 -6.60
C LEU A 111 -21.53 -5.87 -5.74
N SER A 112 -20.70 -6.33 -4.81
CA SER A 112 -19.92 -5.44 -3.93
C SER A 112 -18.49 -5.30 -4.43
N ASP A 113 -17.91 -4.10 -4.24
CA ASP A 113 -16.49 -3.91 -4.49
C ASP A 113 -15.66 -4.87 -3.62
N PRO A 114 -14.58 -5.45 -4.18
CA PRO A 114 -13.71 -6.35 -3.43
C PRO A 114 -13.21 -5.71 -2.13
N HIS A 115 -13.48 -6.34 -0.99
CA HIS A 115 -13.05 -5.84 0.32
C HIS A 115 -12.86 -6.99 1.33
N VAL A 116 -12.22 -6.68 2.44
CA VAL A 116 -11.94 -7.62 3.54
C VAL A 116 -12.38 -6.98 4.85
N ASP A 117 -12.95 -7.75 5.76
CA ASP A 117 -13.21 -7.27 7.11
C ASP A 117 -11.89 -6.91 7.81
N PHE A 118 -11.88 -5.77 8.49
CA PHE A 118 -10.68 -5.24 9.14
C PHE A 118 -10.05 -6.22 10.15
N GLU A 119 -10.84 -7.02 10.85
CA GLU A 119 -10.34 -8.03 11.80
C GLU A 119 -9.48 -9.11 11.10
N LEU A 120 -9.70 -9.40 9.81
CA LEU A 120 -8.84 -10.32 9.06
C LEU A 120 -7.44 -9.76 8.82
N LEU A 121 -7.28 -8.44 8.71
CA LEU A 121 -5.96 -7.79 8.66
C LEU A 121 -5.18 -8.07 9.95
N LEU A 122 -5.81 -7.85 11.11
CA LEU A 122 -5.18 -8.08 12.41
C LEU A 122 -4.74 -9.54 12.58
N ASN A 123 -5.59 -10.48 12.16
CA ASN A 123 -5.32 -11.93 12.23
C ASN A 123 -4.25 -12.42 11.24
N ASN A 124 -3.92 -11.62 10.20
CA ASN A 124 -2.89 -11.95 9.20
C ASN A 124 -1.75 -10.93 9.21
N SER A 125 -1.40 -10.39 10.36
CA SER A 125 -0.45 -9.28 10.54
C SER A 125 1.03 -9.67 10.49
N LYS A 126 1.36 -10.96 10.65
CA LYS A 126 2.75 -11.41 10.73
C LYS A 126 3.53 -11.10 9.46
N GLY A 127 4.65 -10.37 9.59
CA GLY A 127 5.52 -10.01 8.48
C GLY A 127 4.94 -8.98 7.51
N VAL A 128 3.85 -8.29 7.89
CA VAL A 128 3.22 -7.23 7.11
C VAL A 128 3.48 -5.89 7.77
N ALA A 129 3.90 -4.89 6.99
CA ALA A 129 3.86 -3.49 7.36
C ALA A 129 2.60 -2.83 6.78
N VAL A 130 2.01 -1.90 7.54
CA VAL A 130 0.75 -1.25 7.22
C VAL A 130 0.94 0.26 7.19
N PHE A 131 0.39 0.92 6.16
CA PHE A 131 0.31 2.37 6.11
C PHE A 131 -1.12 2.82 6.38
N SER A 132 -1.29 4.01 6.95
CA SER A 132 -2.62 4.56 7.23
C SER A 132 -3.46 4.79 5.97
N GLY A 133 -2.82 4.87 4.82
CA GLY A 133 -3.44 5.34 3.59
C GLY A 133 -3.57 6.87 3.57
N THR A 134 -4.15 7.37 2.48
CA THR A 134 -4.36 8.79 2.25
C THR A 134 -5.68 9.27 2.83
N VAL A 135 -6.00 10.53 2.60
CA VAL A 135 -7.34 11.11 2.90
C VAL A 135 -8.48 10.33 2.20
N PHE A 136 -8.20 9.64 1.09
CA PHE A 136 -9.16 8.78 0.38
C PHE A 136 -9.16 7.33 0.88
N GLY A 137 -8.26 6.97 1.81
CA GLY A 137 -8.18 5.66 2.44
C GLY A 137 -9.24 5.44 3.51
N LEU A 138 -9.13 4.34 4.24
CA LEU A 138 -10.11 3.96 5.26
C LEU A 138 -10.23 5.02 6.36
N PHE A 139 -9.11 5.51 6.89
CA PHE A 139 -9.10 6.51 7.96
C PHE A 139 -9.66 7.86 7.51
N GLY A 140 -9.31 8.31 6.29
CA GLY A 140 -9.85 9.55 5.73
C GLY A 140 -11.38 9.47 5.56
N LYS A 141 -11.89 8.37 5.01
CA LYS A 141 -13.34 8.15 4.86
C LYS A 141 -14.09 8.06 6.20
N LEU A 142 -13.48 7.48 7.25
CA LEU A 142 -14.05 7.49 8.60
C LEU A 142 -14.09 8.92 9.15
N PHE A 143 -13.02 9.70 8.92
CA PHE A 143 -12.95 11.10 9.33
C PHE A 143 -14.03 11.94 8.66
N ASP A 144 -14.20 11.83 7.34
CA ASP A 144 -15.22 12.55 6.58
C ASP A 144 -16.64 12.24 7.04
N LYS A 145 -16.86 11.02 7.55
CA LYS A 145 -18.14 10.59 8.14
C LYS A 145 -18.30 11.00 9.61
N GLY A 146 -17.32 11.67 10.22
CA GLY A 146 -17.34 12.05 11.62
C GLY A 146 -17.24 10.88 12.60
N LYS A 147 -16.71 9.73 12.16
CA LYS A 147 -16.60 8.49 12.95
C LYS A 147 -15.32 8.44 13.78
N PHE A 148 -15.13 9.43 14.63
CA PHE A 148 -13.89 9.58 15.41
C PHE A 148 -13.65 8.43 16.41
N THR A 149 -14.70 7.91 17.03
CA THR A 149 -14.59 6.77 17.94
C THR A 149 -14.06 5.52 17.23
N GLU A 150 -14.60 5.23 16.04
CA GLU A 150 -14.13 4.11 15.20
C GLU A 150 -12.67 4.31 14.75
N ILE A 151 -12.25 5.56 14.50
CA ILE A 151 -10.84 5.88 14.19
C ILE A 151 -9.95 5.54 15.38
N ASP A 152 -10.28 6.01 16.58
CA ASP A 152 -9.48 5.78 17.78
C ASP A 152 -9.38 4.30 18.13
N GLU A 153 -10.49 3.56 18.06
CA GLU A 153 -10.52 2.12 18.29
C GLU A 153 -9.67 1.37 17.25
N THR A 154 -9.82 1.72 15.97
CA THR A 154 -9.09 1.09 14.87
C THR A 154 -7.60 1.37 14.97
N TYR A 155 -7.22 2.63 15.23
CA TYR A 155 -5.84 3.02 15.44
C TYR A 155 -5.21 2.26 16.61
N SER A 156 -5.93 2.15 17.73
CA SER A 156 -5.47 1.40 18.92
C SER A 156 -5.24 -0.08 18.62
N LYS A 157 -6.14 -0.72 17.86
CA LYS A 157 -5.99 -2.11 17.42
C LYS A 157 -4.78 -2.29 16.49
N ILE A 158 -4.62 -1.41 15.49
CA ILE A 158 -3.46 -1.44 14.59
C ILE A 158 -2.16 -1.23 15.36
N LYS A 159 -2.09 -0.20 16.21
CA LYS A 159 -0.90 0.10 16.99
C LYS A 159 -0.50 -1.08 17.88
N LYS A 160 -1.45 -1.72 18.52
CA LYS A 160 -1.21 -2.91 19.35
C LYS A 160 -0.71 -4.11 18.54
N THR A 161 -1.21 -4.28 17.31
CA THR A 161 -0.93 -5.47 16.49
C THR A 161 0.33 -5.31 15.64
N PHE A 162 0.58 -4.13 15.10
CA PHE A 162 1.68 -3.87 14.16
C PHE A 162 2.86 -3.14 14.80
N ASP A 163 2.64 -2.39 15.89
CA ASP A 163 3.65 -1.65 16.65
C ASP A 163 4.55 -0.78 15.76
N ASP A 164 5.82 -1.15 15.57
CA ASP A 164 6.82 -0.47 14.73
C ASP A 164 6.61 -0.68 13.21
N ARG A 165 5.65 -1.51 12.84
CA ARG A 165 5.29 -1.82 11.43
C ARG A 165 4.05 -1.06 10.95
N PHE A 166 3.56 -0.09 11.71
CA PHE A 166 2.48 0.81 11.30
C PHE A 166 3.03 2.22 11.06
N TYR A 167 2.76 2.77 9.88
CA TYR A 167 3.26 4.06 9.43
C TYR A 167 2.11 4.98 9.05
N ILE A 168 2.21 6.24 9.44
CA ILE A 168 1.30 7.29 8.96
C ILE A 168 1.79 7.77 7.60
N GLU A 169 0.91 7.71 6.59
CA GLU A 169 1.17 8.19 5.25
C GLU A 169 0.78 9.66 5.14
N ILE A 170 1.72 10.50 4.69
CA ILE A 170 1.49 11.91 4.40
C ILE A 170 1.72 12.12 2.90
N GLN A 171 0.70 12.64 2.21
CA GLN A 171 0.79 13.06 0.81
C GLN A 171 0.66 14.57 0.72
N ARG A 172 1.51 15.18 -0.09
CA ARG A 172 1.45 16.61 -0.41
C ARG A 172 1.33 16.79 -1.91
N HIS A 173 0.30 17.52 -2.31
CA HIS A 173 0.02 17.86 -3.72
C HIS A 173 0.26 19.33 -4.03
N ASN A 174 0.80 20.11 -3.08
CA ASN A 174 0.95 21.57 -3.15
C ASN A 174 -0.40 22.28 -3.37
N ASP A 175 -1.49 21.73 -2.86
CA ASP A 175 -2.79 22.38 -2.83
C ASP A 175 -2.78 23.54 -1.81
N GLN A 176 -3.48 24.63 -2.14
CA GLN A 176 -3.59 25.78 -1.23
C GLN A 176 -4.25 25.44 0.10
N ASN A 177 -5.06 24.38 0.15
CA ASN A 177 -5.73 23.89 1.35
C ASN A 177 -4.83 23.01 2.25
N GLU A 178 -3.61 22.68 1.80
CA GLU A 178 -2.63 21.95 2.62
C GLU A 178 -1.86 22.86 3.61
N ILE A 179 -2.10 24.17 3.55
CA ILE A 179 -1.47 25.16 4.41
C ILE A 179 -2.46 25.50 5.53
N GLY A 180 -2.52 24.68 6.55
CA GLY A 180 -3.33 24.87 7.74
C GLY A 180 -2.54 24.64 9.01
#